data_521dbd3520a8d5b1f73131f3f029301e
#
_entry.id   521dbd3520a8d5b1f73131f3f029301e
#
_cell.length_a   1.000
_cell.length_b   1.000
_cell.length_c   1.000
_cell.angle_alpha   90.00
_cell.angle_beta   90.00
_cell.angle_gamma   90.00
#
_symmetry.space_group_name_H-M   'P 1'
#
loop_
_entity.id
_entity.type
_entity.pdbx_description
1 polymer ?
#
loop_
_entity_poly.entity_id
_entity_poly.type
_entity_poly.pdbx_seq_one_letter_code
_entity_poly.pdbx_strand_id
1 'polypeptide(L)'
;THIYPYFGDWVMSSITSSAIDGFIDYLFQKPCRGSKSYGKCASEIPTLSSGTVKKCYNILTLGFETAKRWNYISEIPNTKGPSEHYKKRKAWSSEHISKILDQIQNDPILHLSVHLAFICSLRAGEIVAIDINSINLNEGSMWISQILERVSDESLKTLSKEKIAKVFPKQFSNAKSRLVLK
;
A
#
# COMPACT_ATOMS: atom_id res chain seq x y z
N THR A 1 -9.01 2.65 -9.61
CA THR A 1 -7.87 2.60 -10.57
C THR A 1 -7.98 1.41 -11.53
N HIS A 2 -8.60 0.29 -11.11
CA HIS A 2 -8.74 -0.92 -11.93
C HIS A 2 -10.20 -1.22 -12.29
N ILE A 3 -11.15 -1.04 -11.38
CA ILE A 3 -12.57 -1.34 -11.58
C ILE A 3 -13.22 -0.33 -12.52
N TYR A 4 -13.10 0.96 -12.22
CA TYR A 4 -13.75 2.02 -12.98
C TYR A 4 -13.40 2.02 -14.50
N PRO A 5 -12.14 1.80 -14.95
CA PRO A 5 -11.82 1.73 -16.37
C PRO A 5 -12.44 0.53 -17.11
N TYR A 6 -12.94 -0.47 -16.39
CA TYR A 6 -13.56 -1.67 -16.99
C TYR A 6 -15.08 -1.62 -16.91
N PHE A 7 -15.63 -1.24 -15.77
CA PHE A 7 -17.07 -1.25 -15.49
C PHE A 7 -17.71 0.12 -15.36
N GLY A 8 -16.95 1.22 -15.47
CA GLY A 8 -17.44 2.56 -15.12
C GLY A 8 -18.68 3.01 -15.89
N ASP A 9 -18.83 2.55 -17.14
CA ASP A 9 -19.97 2.89 -17.99
C ASP A 9 -21.07 1.82 -17.98
N TRP A 10 -20.92 0.75 -17.19
CA TRP A 10 -21.90 -0.33 -17.11
C TRP A 10 -22.97 -0.05 -16.07
N VAL A 11 -24.20 -0.40 -16.38
CA VAL A 11 -25.26 -0.42 -15.37
C VAL A 11 -25.02 -1.60 -14.43
N MET A 12 -25.05 -1.35 -13.12
CA MET A 12 -24.65 -2.36 -12.13
C MET A 12 -25.50 -3.63 -12.18
N SER A 13 -26.79 -3.51 -12.52
CA SER A 13 -27.69 -4.65 -12.72
C SER A 13 -27.39 -5.51 -13.95
N SER A 14 -26.60 -4.99 -14.92
CA SER A 14 -26.20 -5.74 -16.12
C SER A 14 -24.89 -6.50 -15.96
N ILE A 15 -24.18 -6.32 -14.84
CA ILE A 15 -22.92 -7.01 -14.57
C ILE A 15 -23.22 -8.44 -14.15
N THR A 16 -22.92 -9.38 -15.01
CA THR A 16 -23.10 -10.82 -14.80
C THR A 16 -21.90 -11.48 -14.14
N SER A 17 -22.08 -12.71 -13.66
CA SER A 17 -20.95 -13.53 -13.14
C SER A 17 -19.85 -13.71 -14.19
N SER A 18 -20.24 -13.97 -15.44
CA SER A 18 -19.28 -14.11 -16.57
C SER A 18 -18.49 -12.81 -16.83
N ALA A 19 -19.14 -11.64 -16.69
CA ALA A 19 -18.44 -10.36 -16.84
C ALA A 19 -17.40 -10.13 -15.71
N ILE A 20 -17.69 -10.60 -14.49
CA ILE A 20 -16.75 -10.54 -13.36
C ILE A 20 -15.57 -11.49 -13.59
N ASP A 21 -15.82 -12.70 -14.08
CA ASP A 21 -14.75 -13.65 -14.43
C ASP A 21 -13.85 -13.07 -15.53
N GLY A 22 -14.43 -12.49 -16.59
CA GLY A 22 -13.67 -11.80 -17.63
C GLY A 22 -12.86 -10.60 -17.11
N PHE A 23 -13.36 -9.89 -16.11
CA PHE A 23 -12.63 -8.82 -15.44
C PHE A 23 -11.43 -9.36 -14.65
N ILE A 24 -11.57 -10.49 -13.97
CA ILE A 24 -10.48 -11.16 -13.25
C ILE A 24 -9.37 -11.55 -14.24
N ASP A 25 -9.73 -12.16 -15.37
CA ASP A 25 -8.78 -12.55 -16.40
C ASP A 25 -8.07 -11.33 -17.01
N TYR A 26 -8.81 -10.27 -17.29
CA TYR A 26 -8.24 -8.99 -17.73
C TYR A 26 -7.22 -8.45 -16.71
N LEU A 27 -7.51 -8.53 -15.43
CA LEU A 27 -6.58 -8.07 -14.38
C LEU A 27 -5.30 -8.90 -14.33
N PHE A 28 -5.38 -10.22 -14.52
CA PHE A 28 -4.20 -11.08 -14.55
C PHE A 28 -3.29 -10.81 -15.76
N GLN A 29 -3.84 -10.30 -16.85
CA GLN A 29 -3.06 -9.90 -18.03
C GLN A 29 -2.54 -8.47 -17.96
N LYS A 30 -3.07 -7.66 -17.03
CA LYS A 30 -2.73 -6.24 -16.95
C LYS A 30 -1.32 -6.03 -16.38
N PRO A 31 -0.45 -5.24 -17.06
CA PRO A 31 0.89 -4.95 -16.58
C PRO A 31 0.88 -4.12 -15.30
N CYS A 32 1.84 -4.38 -14.41
CA CYS A 32 2.02 -3.59 -13.19
C CYS A 32 2.35 -2.13 -13.50
N ARG A 33 1.75 -1.19 -12.76
CA ARG A 33 2.13 0.23 -12.81
C ARG A 33 3.59 0.37 -12.33
N GLY A 34 4.41 1.05 -13.14
CA GLY A 34 5.81 1.34 -12.77
C GLY A 34 6.82 0.26 -13.19
N SER A 35 6.40 -0.83 -13.80
CA SER A 35 7.33 -1.65 -14.56
C SER A 35 7.81 -0.81 -15.74
N LYS A 36 9.03 -0.25 -15.61
CA LYS A 36 9.66 0.48 -16.72
C LYS A 36 9.85 -0.52 -17.85
N SER A 37 9.02 -0.42 -18.87
CA SER A 37 9.06 -1.25 -20.07
C SER A 37 10.19 -0.87 -21.04
N TYR A 38 11.08 0.02 -20.63
CA TYR A 38 12.22 0.44 -21.47
C TYR A 38 13.09 -0.78 -21.79
N GLY A 39 13.04 -1.22 -23.05
CA GLY A 39 13.87 -2.30 -23.60
C GLY A 39 13.49 -3.72 -23.19
N LYS A 40 12.32 -3.93 -22.55
CA LYS A 40 11.82 -5.28 -22.20
C LYS A 40 10.81 -5.78 -23.22
N CYS A 41 10.90 -7.06 -23.57
CA CYS A 41 9.83 -7.74 -24.33
C CYS A 41 8.53 -7.78 -23.52
N ALA A 42 7.38 -7.80 -24.17
CA ALA A 42 6.06 -7.83 -23.50
C ALA A 42 5.93 -9.00 -22.49
N SER A 43 6.58 -10.14 -22.76
CA SER A 43 6.65 -11.32 -21.87
C SER A 43 7.44 -11.10 -20.57
N GLU A 44 8.26 -10.07 -20.49
CA GLU A 44 9.09 -9.76 -19.33
C GLU A 44 8.47 -8.71 -18.38
N ILE A 45 7.34 -8.11 -18.80
CA ILE A 45 6.65 -7.11 -17.98
C ILE A 45 5.79 -7.85 -16.94
N PRO A 46 6.06 -7.68 -15.64
CA PRO A 46 5.28 -8.34 -14.60
C PRO A 46 3.82 -7.86 -14.65
N THR A 47 2.90 -8.80 -14.58
CA THR A 47 1.46 -8.54 -14.47
C THR A 47 1.04 -8.33 -13.01
N LEU A 48 -0.23 -7.98 -12.78
CA LEU A 48 -0.75 -7.80 -11.43
C LEU A 48 -0.67 -9.09 -10.62
N SER A 49 -0.24 -8.98 -9.36
CA SER A 49 -0.19 -10.13 -8.46
C SER A 49 -1.59 -10.64 -8.10
N SER A 50 -1.71 -11.94 -7.80
CA SER A 50 -2.97 -12.55 -7.34
C SER A 50 -3.59 -11.83 -6.14
N GLY A 51 -2.77 -11.35 -5.19
CA GLY A 51 -3.24 -10.56 -4.06
C GLY A 51 -3.82 -9.21 -4.47
N THR A 52 -3.30 -8.55 -5.52
CA THR A 52 -3.87 -7.30 -6.05
C THR A 52 -5.19 -7.58 -6.76
N VAL A 53 -5.26 -8.65 -7.56
CA VAL A 53 -6.48 -9.06 -8.27
C VAL A 53 -7.57 -9.40 -7.24
N LYS A 54 -7.25 -10.15 -6.19
CA LYS A 54 -8.20 -10.47 -5.11
C LYS A 54 -8.70 -9.21 -4.37
N LYS A 55 -7.84 -8.24 -4.12
CA LYS A 55 -8.28 -6.95 -3.55
C LYS A 55 -9.29 -6.23 -4.44
N CYS A 56 -9.06 -6.20 -5.76
CA CYS A 56 -10.02 -5.62 -6.70
C CYS A 56 -11.35 -6.39 -6.68
N TYR A 57 -11.31 -7.72 -6.67
CA TYR A 57 -12.48 -8.56 -6.54
C TYR A 57 -13.26 -8.29 -5.24
N ASN A 58 -12.59 -8.24 -4.10
CA ASN A 58 -13.24 -7.97 -2.81
C ASN A 58 -13.92 -6.58 -2.78
N ILE A 59 -13.28 -5.56 -3.36
CA ILE A 59 -13.88 -4.22 -3.47
C ILE A 59 -15.13 -4.25 -4.35
N LEU A 60 -15.09 -4.99 -5.47
CA LEU A 60 -16.23 -5.15 -6.36
C LEU A 60 -17.38 -5.88 -5.66
N THR A 61 -17.11 -6.98 -4.97
CA THR A 61 -18.10 -7.75 -4.19
C THR A 61 -18.73 -6.89 -3.12
N LEU A 62 -17.93 -6.14 -2.35
CA LEU A 62 -18.45 -5.20 -1.35
C LEU A 62 -19.36 -4.13 -1.98
N GLY A 63 -19.04 -3.69 -3.20
CA GLY A 63 -19.88 -2.78 -3.98
C GLY A 63 -21.25 -3.40 -4.28
N PHE A 64 -21.29 -4.66 -4.74
CA PHE A 64 -22.55 -5.38 -4.98
C PHE A 64 -23.34 -5.62 -3.70
N GLU A 65 -22.70 -6.00 -2.61
CA GLU A 65 -23.36 -6.15 -1.30
C GLU A 65 -24.00 -4.84 -0.84
N THR A 66 -23.31 -3.73 -1.03
CA THR A 66 -23.81 -2.40 -0.70
C THR A 66 -24.98 -1.99 -1.59
N ALA A 67 -24.89 -2.25 -2.90
CA ALA A 67 -25.94 -1.95 -3.85
C ALA A 67 -27.21 -2.78 -3.57
N LYS A 68 -27.07 -4.04 -3.20
CA LYS A 68 -28.19 -4.88 -2.76
C LYS A 68 -28.84 -4.33 -1.49
N ARG A 69 -28.04 -3.96 -0.50
CA ARG A 69 -28.53 -3.34 0.75
C ARG A 69 -29.30 -2.04 0.51
N TRP A 70 -28.93 -1.29 -0.52
CA TRP A 70 -29.62 -0.05 -0.92
C TRP A 70 -30.75 -0.27 -1.93
N ASN A 71 -31.07 -1.53 -2.26
CA ASN A 71 -32.09 -1.92 -3.24
C ASN A 71 -31.85 -1.42 -4.67
N TYR A 72 -30.59 -1.19 -5.06
CA TYR A 72 -30.24 -0.87 -6.45
C TYR A 72 -30.17 -2.11 -7.34
N ILE A 73 -29.94 -3.28 -6.75
CA ILE A 73 -29.98 -4.59 -7.41
C ILE A 73 -30.74 -5.59 -6.55
N SER A 74 -31.41 -6.55 -7.19
CA SER A 74 -32.16 -7.62 -6.50
C SER A 74 -31.25 -8.77 -6.05
N GLU A 75 -30.25 -9.11 -6.87
CA GLU A 75 -29.35 -10.25 -6.64
C GLU A 75 -27.89 -9.86 -6.82
N ILE A 76 -27.02 -10.54 -6.08
CA ILE A 76 -25.56 -10.40 -6.22
C ILE A 76 -25.09 -11.48 -7.18
N PRO A 77 -24.28 -11.15 -8.22
CA PRO A 77 -23.70 -12.15 -9.10
C PRO A 77 -22.90 -13.21 -8.31
N ASN A 78 -23.25 -14.48 -8.52
CA ASN A 78 -22.55 -15.59 -7.86
C ASN A 78 -21.22 -15.87 -8.57
N THR A 79 -20.10 -15.47 -7.95
CA THR A 79 -18.75 -15.63 -8.52
C THR A 79 -17.79 -16.19 -7.47
N LYS A 80 -16.80 -16.94 -7.95
CA LYS A 80 -15.72 -17.44 -7.11
C LYS A 80 -14.51 -16.53 -7.23
N GLY A 81 -14.11 -15.92 -6.12
CA GLY A 81 -12.93 -15.06 -6.10
C GLY A 81 -11.64 -15.80 -6.46
N PRO A 82 -10.64 -15.11 -7.02
CA PRO A 82 -9.36 -15.69 -7.36
C PRO A 82 -8.63 -16.21 -6.12
N SER A 83 -7.93 -17.34 -6.27
CA SER A 83 -7.07 -17.88 -5.23
C SER A 83 -5.83 -17.00 -5.04
N GLU A 84 -5.41 -16.80 -3.81
CA GLU A 84 -4.17 -16.09 -3.52
C GLU A 84 -3.00 -17.08 -3.45
N HIS A 85 -1.98 -16.81 -4.24
CA HIS A 85 -0.70 -17.51 -4.14
C HIS A 85 0.31 -16.62 -3.38
N TYR A 86 0.41 -16.81 -2.08
CA TYR A 86 1.41 -16.14 -1.26
C TYR A 86 2.77 -16.79 -1.43
N LYS A 87 3.73 -16.05 -1.97
CA LYS A 87 5.14 -16.42 -1.78
C LYS A 87 5.52 -16.06 -0.34
N LYS A 88 5.74 -17.07 0.50
CA LYS A 88 6.30 -16.87 1.85
C LYS A 88 7.62 -16.12 1.71
N ARG A 89 7.69 -14.91 2.24
CA ARG A 89 8.95 -14.17 2.36
C ARG A 89 9.75 -14.84 3.49
N LYS A 90 11.02 -15.12 3.25
CA LYS A 90 11.91 -15.57 4.32
C LYS A 90 12.14 -14.38 5.27
N ALA A 91 11.94 -14.61 6.56
CA ALA A 91 12.38 -13.68 7.58
C ALA A 91 13.92 -13.67 7.62
N TRP A 92 14.48 -12.52 7.92
CA TRP A 92 15.92 -12.40 8.09
C TRP A 92 16.30 -13.01 9.45
N SER A 93 17.38 -13.79 9.47
CA SER A 93 17.92 -14.31 10.73
C SER A 93 18.68 -13.25 11.50
N SER A 94 18.84 -13.45 12.80
CA SER A 94 19.64 -12.56 13.64
C SER A 94 21.06 -12.35 13.12
N GLU A 95 21.67 -13.41 12.54
CA GLU A 95 23.00 -13.32 11.91
C GLU A 95 23.03 -12.38 10.70
N HIS A 96 21.98 -12.41 9.87
CA HIS A 96 21.89 -11.47 8.73
C HIS A 96 21.76 -10.02 9.20
N ILE A 97 20.98 -9.80 10.26
CA ILE A 97 20.82 -8.46 10.84
C ILE A 97 22.15 -7.97 11.43
N SER A 98 22.86 -8.81 12.21
CA SER A 98 24.17 -8.45 12.75
C SER A 98 25.15 -8.04 11.65
N LYS A 99 25.24 -8.83 10.58
CA LYS A 99 26.10 -8.50 9.44
C LYS A 99 25.73 -7.16 8.77
N ILE A 100 24.44 -6.85 8.68
CA ILE A 100 23.98 -5.56 8.14
C ILE A 100 24.40 -4.42 9.07
N LEU A 101 24.18 -4.58 10.38
CA LEU A 101 24.53 -3.56 11.36
C LEU A 101 26.06 -3.29 11.35
N ASP A 102 26.88 -4.32 11.23
CA ASP A 102 28.34 -4.18 11.11
C ASP A 102 28.75 -3.37 9.86
N GLN A 103 28.03 -3.57 8.73
CA GLN A 103 28.33 -2.84 7.50
C GLN A 103 27.91 -1.36 7.52
N ILE A 104 26.92 -1.01 8.32
CA ILE A 104 26.38 0.35 8.38
C ILE A 104 26.80 1.13 9.63
N GLN A 105 27.81 0.67 10.38
CA GLN A 105 28.30 1.32 11.60
C GLN A 105 28.72 2.79 11.39
N ASN A 106 29.17 3.13 10.17
CA ASN A 106 29.60 4.49 9.82
C ASN A 106 28.43 5.45 9.56
N ASP A 107 27.19 4.97 9.47
CA ASP A 107 25.99 5.78 9.35
C ASP A 107 25.11 5.60 10.61
N PRO A 108 25.23 6.47 11.61
CA PRO A 108 24.54 6.31 12.88
C PRO A 108 23.02 6.42 12.74
N ILE A 109 22.54 7.18 11.76
CA ILE A 109 21.08 7.33 11.50
C ILE A 109 20.51 6.04 10.93
N LEU A 110 21.17 5.48 9.93
CA LEU A 110 20.74 4.21 9.33
C LEU A 110 20.88 3.06 10.31
N HIS A 111 21.99 3.02 11.07
CA HIS A 111 22.24 2.02 12.10
C HIS A 111 21.13 2.02 13.16
N LEU A 112 20.80 3.19 13.73
CA LEU A 112 19.70 3.33 14.69
C LEU A 112 18.35 2.94 14.06
N SER A 113 18.10 3.34 12.81
CA SER A 113 16.85 3.03 12.12
C SER A 113 16.66 1.52 11.95
N VAL A 114 17.71 0.78 11.59
CA VAL A 114 17.66 -0.69 11.46
C VAL A 114 17.44 -1.35 12.82
N HIS A 115 18.09 -0.85 13.89
CA HIS A 115 17.84 -1.33 15.25
C HIS A 115 16.38 -1.16 15.66
N LEU A 116 15.81 0.01 15.48
CA LEU A 116 14.41 0.30 15.81
C LEU A 116 13.44 -0.54 15.00
N ALA A 117 13.72 -0.74 13.69
CA ALA A 117 12.91 -1.61 12.84
C ALA A 117 12.93 -3.06 13.31
N PHE A 118 14.09 -3.57 13.70
CA PHE A 118 14.26 -4.96 14.07
C PHE A 118 13.80 -5.26 15.50
N ILE A 119 14.22 -4.45 16.48
CA ILE A 119 13.92 -4.69 17.91
C ILE A 119 12.49 -4.27 18.25
N CYS A 120 12.08 -3.08 17.78
CA CYS A 120 10.77 -2.51 18.13
C CYS A 120 9.69 -2.82 17.06
N SER A 121 10.05 -3.48 15.95
CA SER A 121 9.14 -3.80 14.84
C SER A 121 8.45 -2.57 14.25
N LEU A 122 9.08 -1.40 14.31
CA LEU A 122 8.52 -0.14 13.82
C LEU A 122 8.52 -0.08 12.29
N ARG A 123 7.50 0.57 11.75
CA ARG A 123 7.44 0.87 10.31
C ARG A 123 8.39 2.03 9.97
N ALA A 124 8.90 2.04 8.74
CA ALA A 124 9.81 3.09 8.28
C ALA A 124 9.27 4.52 8.51
N GLY A 125 7.97 4.75 8.27
CA GLY A 125 7.32 6.04 8.51
C GLY A 125 7.23 6.42 9.98
N GLU A 126 7.11 5.46 10.87
CA GLU A 126 7.13 5.66 12.33
C GLU A 126 8.53 6.00 12.81
N ILE A 127 9.56 5.28 12.33
CA ILE A 127 10.97 5.52 12.71
C ILE A 127 11.41 6.94 12.35
N VAL A 128 11.13 7.39 11.11
CA VAL A 128 11.54 8.74 10.68
C VAL A 128 10.67 9.85 11.27
N ALA A 129 9.58 9.53 11.94
CA ALA A 129 8.72 10.48 12.63
C ALA A 129 9.01 10.57 14.14
N ILE A 130 9.96 9.79 14.68
CA ILE A 130 10.30 9.84 16.09
C ILE A 130 10.82 11.23 16.46
N ASP A 131 10.22 11.80 17.49
CA ASP A 131 10.65 13.06 18.11
C ASP A 131 11.38 12.76 19.42
N ILE A 132 12.42 13.55 19.74
CA ILE A 132 13.19 13.41 20.98
C ILE A 132 12.30 13.53 22.23
N ASN A 133 11.24 14.34 22.15
CA ASN A 133 10.29 14.52 23.23
C ASN A 133 9.39 13.31 23.49
N SER A 134 9.35 12.36 22.54
CA SER A 134 8.60 11.11 22.68
C SER A 134 9.40 9.99 23.39
N ILE A 135 10.65 10.27 23.75
CA ILE A 135 11.57 9.31 24.37
C ILE A 135 11.75 9.68 25.84
N ASN A 136 11.42 8.75 26.73
CA ASN A 136 11.70 8.88 28.17
C ASN A 136 12.86 7.96 28.55
N LEU A 137 14.05 8.52 28.63
CA LEU A 137 15.27 7.77 28.95
C LEU A 137 15.29 7.23 30.40
N ASN A 138 14.61 7.91 31.31
CA ASN A 138 14.56 7.49 32.72
C ASN A 138 13.73 6.22 32.92
N GLU A 139 12.66 6.09 32.18
CA GLU A 139 11.77 4.93 32.19
C GLU A 139 12.11 3.89 31.11
N GLY A 140 13.05 4.20 30.22
CA GLY A 140 13.38 3.35 29.08
C GLY A 140 12.20 3.15 28.13
N SER A 141 11.30 4.13 28.02
CA SER A 141 10.08 4.05 27.22
C SER A 141 10.09 5.05 26.06
N MET A 142 9.38 4.69 24.97
CA MET A 142 9.22 5.54 23.79
C MET A 142 7.78 5.50 23.33
N TRP A 143 7.19 6.66 23.06
CA TRP A 143 5.81 6.80 22.59
C TRP A 143 5.76 7.07 21.09
N ILE A 144 5.15 6.17 20.32
CA ILE A 144 5.00 6.31 18.87
C ILE A 144 3.61 6.86 18.57
N SER A 145 3.54 8.18 18.36
CA SER A 145 2.28 8.90 18.12
C SER A 145 2.14 9.44 16.71
N GLN A 146 3.21 9.42 15.92
CA GLN A 146 3.28 10.09 14.63
C GLN A 146 3.84 9.18 13.55
N ILE A 147 3.47 9.46 12.31
CA ILE A 147 3.99 8.79 11.12
C ILE A 147 4.34 9.81 10.04
N LEU A 148 5.49 9.64 9.40
CA LEU A 148 5.86 10.43 8.24
C LEU A 148 5.47 9.69 6.97
N GLU A 149 4.57 10.28 6.18
CA GLU A 149 4.08 9.70 4.94
C GLU A 149 4.32 10.63 3.74
N ARG A 150 4.46 10.01 2.58
CA ARG A 150 4.46 10.72 1.31
C ARG A 150 3.04 10.79 0.76
N VAL A 151 2.47 11.98 0.70
CA VAL A 151 1.09 12.22 0.26
C VAL A 151 1.10 12.99 -1.06
N SER A 152 0.26 12.60 -2.03
CA SER A 152 0.10 13.37 -3.27
C SER A 152 -0.54 14.73 -2.99
N ASP A 153 -0.21 15.73 -3.81
CA ASP A 153 -0.80 17.08 -3.70
C ASP A 153 -2.34 17.05 -3.85
N GLU A 154 -2.86 16.08 -4.60
CA GLU A 154 -4.29 15.84 -4.78
C GLU A 154 -4.94 15.29 -3.49
N SER A 155 -4.32 14.29 -2.88
CA SER A 155 -4.79 13.71 -1.62
C SER A 155 -4.67 14.70 -0.45
N LEU A 156 -3.71 15.63 -0.51
CA LEU A 156 -3.53 16.65 0.52
C LEU A 156 -4.72 17.62 0.61
N LYS A 157 -5.41 17.88 -0.51
CA LYS A 157 -6.61 18.71 -0.56
C LYS A 157 -7.82 18.06 0.14
N THR A 158 -7.86 16.75 0.16
CA THR A 158 -8.97 15.96 0.75
C THR A 158 -8.69 15.49 2.18
N LEU A 159 -7.45 15.59 2.64
CA LEU A 159 -7.08 15.23 4.01
C LEU A 159 -7.63 16.24 5.02
N SER A 160 -8.23 15.73 6.07
CA SER A 160 -8.65 16.54 7.23
C SER A 160 -7.42 17.24 7.85
N LYS A 161 -7.50 18.55 8.00
CA LYS A 161 -6.41 19.36 8.58
C LYS A 161 -6.06 18.95 10.01
N GLU A 162 -7.01 18.38 10.74
CA GLU A 162 -6.83 17.88 12.11
C GLU A 162 -5.86 16.70 12.22
N LYS A 163 -5.67 15.95 11.13
CA LYS A 163 -4.77 14.78 11.07
C LYS A 163 -3.38 15.12 10.56
N ILE A 164 -3.10 16.40 10.29
CA ILE A 164 -1.82 16.85 9.74
C ILE A 164 -1.11 17.69 10.78
N ALA A 165 -0.03 17.17 11.36
CA ALA A 165 0.81 17.95 12.28
C ALA A 165 1.73 18.92 11.53
N LYS A 166 2.33 18.48 10.39
CA LYS A 166 3.25 19.29 9.60
C LYS A 166 3.28 18.87 8.14
N VAL A 167 3.34 19.82 7.23
CA VAL A 167 3.61 19.62 5.80
C VAL A 167 5.01 20.16 5.48
N PHE A 168 5.88 19.29 4.96
CA PHE A 168 7.24 19.67 4.62
C PHE A 168 7.30 20.38 3.25
N PRO A 169 8.27 21.29 3.04
CA PRO A 169 8.48 21.98 1.76
C PRO A 169 8.73 21.03 0.60
N LYS A 170 8.44 21.47 -0.63
CA LYS A 170 8.60 20.66 -1.87
C LYS A 170 10.02 20.15 -2.11
N GLN A 171 11.04 20.80 -1.60
CA GLN A 171 12.44 20.38 -1.72
C GLN A 171 12.72 18.97 -1.14
N PHE A 172 11.88 18.49 -0.22
CA PHE A 172 11.98 17.16 0.37
C PHE A 172 11.09 16.11 -0.31
N SER A 173 10.46 16.46 -1.43
CA SER A 173 9.50 15.59 -2.09
C SER A 173 9.53 15.72 -3.62
N ASN A 174 8.92 14.75 -4.32
CA ASN A 174 8.78 14.80 -5.78
C ASN A 174 7.78 15.90 -6.20
N ALA A 175 7.80 16.28 -7.49
CA ALA A 175 6.95 17.36 -8.03
C ALA A 175 5.44 17.21 -7.76
N LYS A 176 4.95 15.99 -7.52
CA LYS A 176 3.51 15.67 -7.33
C LYS A 176 3.15 15.17 -5.94
N SER A 177 4.05 15.22 -4.97
CA SER A 177 3.80 14.74 -3.61
C SER A 177 4.58 15.52 -2.58
N ARG A 178 4.15 15.47 -1.31
CA ARG A 178 4.83 16.09 -0.17
C ARG A 178 4.99 15.11 0.97
N LEU A 179 5.99 15.33 1.81
CA LEU A 179 6.12 14.66 3.09
C LEU A 179 5.17 15.33 4.10
N VAL A 180 4.41 14.54 4.79
CA VAL A 180 3.40 14.97 5.76
C VAL A 180 3.59 14.18 7.04
N LEU A 181 3.68 14.89 8.16
CA LEU A 181 3.65 14.33 9.50
C LEU A 181 2.19 14.27 9.97
N LYS A 182 1.72 13.08 10.31
CA LYS A 182 0.36 12.82 10.82
C LYS A 182 0.40 12.30 12.23
#